data_cd564d24e926c06aeac7d59fd1f8cdd5
#
_entry.id   cd564d24e926c06aeac7d59fd1f8cdd5
#
_cell.length_a   1.000
_cell.length_b   1.000
_cell.length_c   1.000
_cell.angle_alpha   90.00
_cell.angle_beta   90.00
_cell.angle_gamma   90.00
#
_symmetry.space_group_name_H-M   'P 1'
#
loop_
_entity.id
_entity.type
_entity.pdbx_description
1 polymer ?
#
loop_
_entity_poly.entity_id
_entity_poly.type
_entity_poly.pdbx_seq_one_letter_code
_entity_poly.pdbx_strand_id
1 'polypeptide(L)'
;DSAYKLLDGGGWSCAICLDYGNRPVAVREAPAVEVVEGRVHMGLIGAGSYVQDVLLPILASHADLELTALATGSGFTAPGVASRFGIGAVLGSSDDLLNTEEVEAVLVGTRHGSHARFSEAVLSHGKHLFVEKPLALTWAQLETVETAWRSAGRVAMVGFNRSHAPLTEAVLRR
;
A
#
# COMPACT_ATOMS: atom_id res chain seq x y z
N ASP A 1 -6.68 8.75 22.39
CA ASP A 1 -6.01 9.82 23.16
C ASP A 1 -5.73 9.41 24.61
N SER A 2 -6.67 8.74 25.33
CA SER A 2 -6.48 8.35 26.73
C SER A 2 -5.37 7.31 26.92
N ALA A 3 -5.22 6.35 26.03
CA ALA A 3 -4.18 5.32 26.08
C ALA A 3 -2.77 5.92 25.93
N TYR A 4 -2.59 6.90 25.05
CA TYR A 4 -1.31 7.62 24.91
C TYR A 4 -0.97 8.47 26.11
N LYS A 5 -1.97 9.11 26.74
CA LYS A 5 -1.77 9.88 27.97
C LYS A 5 -1.32 8.99 29.15
N LEU A 6 -1.78 7.74 29.20
CA LEU A 6 -1.32 6.76 30.20
C LEU A 6 0.14 6.36 29.99
N LEU A 7 0.60 6.27 28.73
CA LEU A 7 2.01 6.00 28.41
C LEU A 7 2.91 7.19 28.77
N ASP A 8 2.46 8.41 28.49
CA ASP A 8 3.22 9.65 28.75
C ASP A 8 3.26 10.01 30.24
N GLY A 9 2.29 9.52 31.03
CA GLY A 9 2.17 9.81 32.47
C GLY A 9 3.17 9.12 33.39
N GLY A 10 4.11 8.32 32.86
CA GLY A 10 5.16 7.65 33.65
C GLY A 10 4.68 6.55 34.61
N GLY A 11 3.44 6.14 34.50
CA GLY A 11 2.87 5.03 35.27
C GLY A 11 3.35 3.67 34.73
N TRP A 12 3.52 2.70 35.65
CA TRP A 12 3.81 1.33 35.24
C TRP A 12 2.57 0.68 34.63
N SER A 13 2.63 0.31 33.35
CA SER A 13 1.63 -0.52 32.70
C SER A 13 2.30 -1.60 31.84
N CYS A 14 1.93 -2.86 32.06
CA CYS A 14 2.43 -3.99 31.24
C CYS A 14 1.77 -4.05 29.87
N ALA A 15 0.54 -3.59 29.76
CA ALA A 15 -0.22 -3.52 28.51
C ALA A 15 -1.37 -2.52 28.64
N ILE A 16 -1.75 -1.92 27.51
CA ILE A 16 -2.96 -1.11 27.40
C ILE A 16 -3.87 -1.81 26.40
N CYS A 17 -5.02 -2.28 26.85
CA CYS A 17 -6.05 -2.88 26.00
C CYS A 17 -7.08 -1.82 25.63
N LEU A 18 -7.40 -1.73 24.36
CA LEU A 18 -8.51 -0.93 23.85
C LEU A 18 -9.73 -1.83 23.72
N ASP A 19 -10.75 -1.56 24.53
CA ASP A 19 -12.03 -2.26 24.43
C ASP A 19 -12.97 -1.47 23.51
N TYR A 20 -13.28 -2.05 22.37
CA TYR A 20 -14.21 -1.47 21.40
C TYR A 20 -15.67 -1.89 21.65
N GLY A 21 -15.93 -2.73 22.66
CA GLY A 21 -17.24 -3.31 22.92
C GLY A 21 -17.76 -4.13 21.74
N ASN A 22 -19.04 -4.48 21.82
CA ASN A 22 -19.75 -5.20 20.75
C ASN A 22 -20.31 -4.25 19.66
N ARG A 23 -19.60 -3.20 19.29
CA ARG A 23 -20.06 -2.34 18.20
C ARG A 23 -19.94 -3.10 16.88
N PRO A 24 -21.04 -3.27 16.14
CA PRO A 24 -20.93 -3.84 14.80
C PRO A 24 -20.03 -2.93 13.96
N VAL A 25 -18.94 -3.51 13.47
CA VAL A 25 -18.12 -2.82 12.46
C VAL A 25 -19.00 -2.74 11.22
N ALA A 26 -19.35 -1.53 10.79
CA ALA A 26 -20.00 -1.33 9.51
C ALA A 26 -19.02 -1.81 8.43
N VAL A 27 -19.22 -3.01 7.93
CA VAL A 27 -18.52 -3.52 6.76
C VAL A 27 -19.03 -2.68 5.58
N ARG A 28 -18.23 -1.72 5.15
CA ARG A 28 -18.52 -0.96 3.94
C ARG A 28 -18.21 -1.87 2.76
N GLU A 29 -19.20 -2.12 1.93
CA GLU A 29 -19.00 -2.88 0.69
C GLU A 29 -17.95 -2.17 -0.18
N ALA A 30 -16.96 -2.93 -0.62
CA ALA A 30 -16.01 -2.46 -1.61
C ALA A 30 -16.74 -2.26 -2.95
N PRO A 31 -16.33 -1.27 -3.77
CA PRO A 31 -16.87 -1.13 -5.11
C PRO A 31 -16.65 -2.43 -5.89
N ALA A 32 -17.64 -2.79 -6.72
CA ALA A 32 -17.48 -3.92 -7.64
C ALA A 32 -16.31 -3.61 -8.59
N VAL A 33 -15.39 -4.56 -8.72
CA VAL A 33 -14.20 -4.42 -9.55
C VAL A 33 -14.28 -5.45 -10.66
N GLU A 34 -14.03 -5.01 -11.89
CA GLU A 34 -13.91 -5.89 -13.05
C GLU A 34 -12.63 -6.72 -12.92
N VAL A 35 -12.77 -8.04 -13.05
CA VAL A 35 -11.61 -8.95 -13.01
C VAL A 35 -10.96 -8.92 -14.41
N VAL A 36 -9.71 -8.50 -14.47
CA VAL A 36 -8.91 -8.52 -15.70
C VAL A 36 -8.28 -9.90 -15.86
N GLU A 37 -8.50 -10.52 -17.02
CA GLU A 37 -7.81 -11.77 -17.36
C GLU A 37 -6.40 -11.46 -17.90
N GLY A 38 -5.41 -12.20 -17.42
CA GLY A 38 -4.00 -12.06 -17.84
C GLY A 38 -3.05 -11.70 -16.71
N ARG A 39 -1.85 -11.24 -17.08
CA ARG A 39 -0.84 -10.77 -16.12
C ARG A 39 -1.14 -9.31 -15.78
N VAL A 40 -1.06 -8.99 -14.50
CA VAL A 40 -1.22 -7.61 -14.01
C VAL A 40 0.11 -6.86 -14.18
N HIS A 41 0.08 -5.77 -14.91
CA HIS A 41 1.21 -4.85 -15.11
C HIS A 41 1.34 -3.89 -13.95
N MET A 42 2.36 -4.10 -13.11
CA MET A 42 2.55 -3.36 -11.86
C MET A 42 3.69 -2.35 -11.96
N GLY A 43 3.36 -1.09 -11.66
CA GLY A 43 4.33 -0.03 -11.43
C GLY A 43 4.68 0.10 -9.95
N LEU A 44 5.86 0.64 -9.65
CA LEU A 44 6.34 0.89 -8.29
C LEU A 44 6.69 2.36 -8.10
N ILE A 45 6.12 2.97 -7.07
CA ILE A 45 6.53 4.30 -6.60
C ILE A 45 7.29 4.13 -5.27
N GLY A 46 8.62 4.24 -5.36
CA GLY A 46 9.52 4.00 -4.25
C GLY A 46 9.93 2.54 -4.11
N ALA A 47 11.20 2.34 -3.74
CA ALA A 47 11.81 1.03 -3.50
C ALA A 47 12.68 1.10 -2.24
N GLY A 48 12.07 1.36 -1.09
CA GLY A 48 12.73 1.32 0.21
C GLY A 48 13.18 -0.10 0.59
N SER A 49 13.97 -0.24 1.66
CA SER A 49 14.54 -1.53 2.08
C SER A 49 13.49 -2.63 2.21
N TYR A 50 12.36 -2.35 2.86
CA TYR A 50 11.29 -3.34 3.01
C TYR A 50 10.73 -3.82 1.65
N VAL A 51 10.53 -2.89 0.71
CA VAL A 51 10.08 -3.25 -0.64
C VAL A 51 11.11 -4.14 -1.34
N GLN A 52 12.41 -3.79 -1.25
CA GLN A 52 13.47 -4.56 -1.89
C GLN A 52 13.74 -5.90 -1.24
N ASP A 53 13.69 -5.98 0.09
CA ASP A 53 14.09 -7.16 0.83
C ASP A 53 12.96 -8.17 1.05
N VAL A 54 11.71 -7.70 1.03
CA VAL A 54 10.53 -8.52 1.32
C VAL A 54 9.56 -8.61 0.16
N LEU A 55 9.10 -7.47 -0.38
CA LEU A 55 8.02 -7.48 -1.37
C LEU A 55 8.50 -7.86 -2.77
N LEU A 56 9.56 -7.25 -3.27
CA LEU A 56 10.04 -7.49 -4.62
C LEU A 56 10.45 -8.95 -4.89
N PRO A 57 11.12 -9.68 -3.98
CA PRO A 57 11.39 -11.09 -4.20
C PRO A 57 10.13 -11.94 -4.43
N ILE A 58 9.04 -11.61 -3.73
CA ILE A 58 7.75 -12.31 -3.86
C ILE A 58 7.07 -11.89 -5.16
N LEU A 59 6.94 -10.60 -5.41
CA LEU A 59 6.26 -10.05 -6.57
C LEU A 59 6.93 -10.48 -7.89
N ALA A 60 8.26 -10.41 -7.95
CA ALA A 60 9.02 -10.80 -9.14
C ALA A 60 8.94 -12.31 -9.46
N SER A 61 8.60 -13.14 -8.46
CA SER A 61 8.42 -14.59 -8.66
C SER A 61 6.96 -14.97 -8.99
N HIS A 62 6.02 -14.04 -8.91
CA HIS A 62 4.59 -14.34 -9.12
C HIS A 62 4.27 -14.40 -10.62
N ALA A 63 3.70 -15.53 -11.04
CA ALA A 63 3.44 -15.79 -12.47
C ALA A 63 2.47 -14.80 -13.12
N ASP A 64 1.50 -14.30 -12.33
CA ASP A 64 0.44 -13.41 -12.80
C ASP A 64 0.80 -11.92 -12.68
N LEU A 65 2.05 -11.60 -12.33
CA LEU A 65 2.52 -10.22 -12.22
C LEU A 65 3.66 -9.95 -13.21
N GLU A 66 3.66 -8.73 -13.74
CA GLU A 66 4.76 -8.16 -14.49
C GLU A 66 5.16 -6.82 -13.86
N LEU A 67 6.43 -6.72 -13.43
CA LEU A 67 6.97 -5.47 -12.89
C LEU A 67 7.37 -4.57 -14.04
N THR A 68 6.46 -3.66 -14.42
CA THR A 68 6.57 -2.87 -15.66
C THR A 68 7.48 -1.65 -15.49
N ALA A 69 7.32 -0.90 -14.40
CA ALA A 69 8.03 0.36 -14.22
C ALA A 69 8.35 0.66 -12.76
N LEU A 70 9.44 1.41 -12.54
CA LEU A 70 9.87 1.90 -11.23
C LEU A 70 10.15 3.41 -11.29
N ALA A 71 9.54 4.16 -10.38
CA ALA A 71 9.87 5.56 -10.11
C ALA A 71 10.37 5.73 -8.68
N THR A 72 11.54 6.37 -8.49
CA THR A 72 12.11 6.67 -7.16
C THR A 72 12.51 8.13 -7.05
N GLY A 73 12.42 8.69 -5.85
CA GLY A 73 12.72 10.11 -5.64
C GLY A 73 14.18 10.51 -5.88
N SER A 74 15.14 9.59 -5.72
CA SER A 74 16.57 9.89 -5.94
C SER A 74 17.10 9.41 -7.30
N GLY A 75 16.41 8.50 -7.97
CA GLY A 75 16.84 7.89 -9.24
C GLY A 75 18.13 7.06 -9.17
N PHE A 76 19.01 7.32 -8.20
CA PHE A 76 20.37 6.77 -8.17
C PHE A 76 20.42 5.25 -7.99
N THR A 77 19.57 4.68 -7.13
CA THR A 77 19.55 3.23 -6.87
C THR A 77 18.56 2.47 -7.77
N ALA A 78 17.68 3.18 -8.47
CA ALA A 78 16.61 2.59 -9.26
C ALA A 78 17.08 1.64 -10.38
N PRO A 79 18.13 1.94 -11.16
CA PRO A 79 18.61 1.01 -12.18
C PRO A 79 19.09 -0.32 -11.61
N GLY A 80 19.77 -0.30 -10.46
CA GLY A 80 20.23 -1.51 -9.78
C GLY A 80 19.07 -2.38 -9.29
N VAL A 81 18.04 -1.74 -8.74
CA VAL A 81 16.82 -2.43 -8.31
C VAL A 81 16.07 -3.02 -9.50
N ALA A 82 15.90 -2.23 -10.57
CA ALA A 82 15.22 -2.69 -11.77
C ALA A 82 15.92 -3.90 -12.41
N SER A 83 17.24 -3.85 -12.54
CA SER A 83 18.04 -4.97 -13.05
C SER A 83 17.94 -6.22 -12.17
N ARG A 84 17.97 -6.06 -10.85
CA ARG A 84 17.90 -7.18 -9.90
C ARG A 84 16.57 -7.92 -9.93
N PHE A 85 15.48 -7.22 -10.14
CA PHE A 85 14.12 -7.78 -10.04
C PHE A 85 13.39 -7.88 -11.38
N GLY A 86 14.05 -7.59 -12.50
CA GLY A 86 13.46 -7.70 -13.81
C GLY A 86 12.38 -6.65 -14.10
N ILE A 87 12.50 -5.45 -13.51
CA ILE A 87 11.56 -4.35 -13.76
C ILE A 87 11.85 -3.75 -15.12
N GLY A 88 10.83 -3.63 -15.98
CA GLY A 88 10.96 -3.27 -17.38
C GLY A 88 11.56 -1.88 -17.65
N ALA A 89 11.19 -0.87 -16.86
CA ALA A 89 11.64 0.49 -17.04
C ALA A 89 11.94 1.23 -15.74
N VAL A 90 12.87 2.17 -15.77
CA VAL A 90 13.06 3.18 -14.70
C VAL A 90 12.63 4.53 -15.26
N LEU A 91 11.67 5.14 -14.59
CA LEU A 91 11.06 6.40 -15.00
C LEU A 91 11.57 7.56 -14.13
N GLY A 92 11.59 8.75 -14.72
CA GLY A 92 12.12 9.96 -14.08
C GLY A 92 11.26 10.50 -12.97
N SER A 93 9.95 10.25 -13.01
CA SER A 93 9.00 10.72 -12.02
C SER A 93 7.85 9.73 -11.76
N SER A 94 7.15 9.92 -10.65
CA SER A 94 5.89 9.23 -10.39
C SER A 94 4.80 9.59 -11.40
N ASP A 95 4.82 10.79 -11.92
CA ASP A 95 3.82 11.26 -12.88
C ASP A 95 4.00 10.54 -14.23
N ASP A 96 5.24 10.32 -14.67
CA ASP A 96 5.52 9.52 -15.87
C ASP A 96 4.98 8.09 -15.71
N LEU A 97 5.16 7.49 -14.51
CA LEU A 97 4.65 6.17 -14.21
C LEU A 97 3.12 6.13 -14.23
N LEU A 98 2.47 7.11 -13.61
CA LEU A 98 1.01 7.19 -13.55
C LEU A 98 0.38 7.41 -14.92
N ASN A 99 1.08 8.07 -15.85
CA ASN A 99 0.64 8.27 -17.22
C ASN A 99 0.98 7.10 -18.17
N THR A 100 1.70 6.08 -17.70
CA THR A 100 1.98 4.88 -18.50
C THR A 100 0.71 4.04 -18.61
N GLU A 101 0.18 3.88 -19.83
CA GLU A 101 -1.09 3.17 -20.06
C GLU A 101 -1.03 1.70 -19.66
N GLU A 102 0.08 1.03 -19.92
CA GLU A 102 0.29 -0.39 -19.59
C GLU A 102 0.25 -0.68 -18.09
N VAL A 103 0.56 0.30 -17.23
CA VAL A 103 0.54 0.12 -15.77
C VAL A 103 -0.90 0.09 -15.29
N GLU A 104 -1.36 -1.03 -14.78
CA GLU A 104 -2.72 -1.26 -14.27
C GLU A 104 -2.81 -1.10 -12.75
N ALA A 105 -1.76 -1.54 -12.04
CA ALA A 105 -1.67 -1.47 -10.59
C ALA A 105 -0.38 -0.78 -10.15
N VAL A 106 -0.41 -0.09 -9.03
CA VAL A 106 0.77 0.61 -8.49
C VAL A 106 0.99 0.24 -7.04
N LEU A 107 2.23 -0.20 -6.75
CA LEU A 107 2.73 -0.37 -5.39
C LEU A 107 3.37 0.93 -4.91
N VAL A 108 2.85 1.49 -3.83
CA VAL A 108 3.42 2.67 -3.15
C VAL A 108 4.23 2.21 -1.94
N GLY A 109 5.57 2.26 -2.06
CA GLY A 109 6.52 1.86 -1.04
C GLY A 109 7.52 2.96 -0.68
N THR A 110 7.03 4.17 -0.51
CA THR A 110 7.80 5.37 -0.20
C THR A 110 7.95 5.58 1.31
N ARG A 111 8.32 6.79 1.75
CA ARG A 111 8.28 7.18 3.16
C ARG A 111 6.83 7.47 3.59
N HIS A 112 6.51 7.20 4.84
CA HIS A 112 5.15 7.29 5.40
C HIS A 112 4.42 8.60 5.09
N GLY A 113 5.11 9.74 5.17
CA GLY A 113 4.52 11.06 4.91
C GLY A 113 4.04 11.30 3.48
N SER A 114 4.40 10.44 2.53
CA SER A 114 4.00 10.56 1.12
C SER A 114 2.98 9.49 0.67
N HIS A 115 2.66 8.51 1.52
CA HIS A 115 1.75 7.42 1.16
C HIS A 115 0.38 7.94 0.71
N ALA A 116 -0.26 8.80 1.51
CA ALA A 116 -1.58 9.33 1.20
C ALA A 116 -1.61 10.09 -0.14
N ARG A 117 -0.62 10.96 -0.37
CA ARG A 117 -0.51 11.72 -1.62
C ARG A 117 -0.37 10.82 -2.84
N PHE A 118 0.50 9.82 -2.78
CA PHE A 118 0.67 8.89 -3.90
C PHE A 118 -0.54 7.97 -4.07
N SER A 119 -1.18 7.53 -2.97
CA SER A 119 -2.40 6.74 -3.03
C SER A 119 -3.54 7.47 -3.73
N GLU A 120 -3.75 8.73 -3.38
CA GLU A 120 -4.71 9.60 -4.06
C GLU A 120 -4.39 9.73 -5.55
N ALA A 121 -3.12 10.02 -5.90
CA ALA A 121 -2.70 10.17 -7.28
C ALA A 121 -2.90 8.89 -8.09
N VAL A 122 -2.52 7.72 -7.57
CA VAL A 122 -2.73 6.41 -8.21
C VAL A 122 -4.21 6.18 -8.54
N LEU A 123 -5.07 6.38 -7.54
CA LEU A 123 -6.51 6.19 -7.69
C LEU A 123 -7.14 7.19 -8.66
N SER A 124 -6.72 8.45 -8.62
CA SER A 124 -7.18 9.50 -9.54
C SER A 124 -6.78 9.23 -11.00
N HIS A 125 -5.70 8.47 -11.23
CA HIS A 125 -5.32 7.99 -12.57
C HIS A 125 -6.00 6.66 -12.96
N GLY A 126 -7.00 6.22 -12.18
CA GLY A 126 -7.78 5.03 -12.48
C GLY A 126 -7.00 3.71 -12.37
N LYS A 127 -5.93 3.67 -11.56
CA LYS A 127 -5.11 2.49 -11.37
C LYS A 127 -5.42 1.81 -10.03
N HIS A 128 -5.20 0.49 -9.95
CA HIS A 128 -5.29 -0.25 -8.71
C HIS A 128 -4.14 0.12 -7.77
N LEU A 129 -4.38 0.09 -6.46
CA LEU A 129 -3.45 0.55 -5.45
C LEU A 129 -3.05 -0.58 -4.49
N PHE A 130 -1.76 -0.79 -4.31
CA PHE A 130 -1.21 -1.40 -3.10
C PHE A 130 -0.31 -0.37 -2.42
N VAL A 131 -0.58 -0.05 -1.17
CA VAL A 131 0.23 0.92 -0.40
C VAL A 131 0.74 0.30 0.89
N GLU A 132 2.02 0.51 1.21
CA GLU A 132 2.56 0.13 2.50
C GLU A 132 1.92 0.91 3.65
N LYS A 133 1.86 0.27 4.80
CA LYS A 133 1.35 0.91 6.02
C LYS A 133 2.32 2.01 6.53
N PRO A 134 1.82 3.08 7.14
CA PRO A 134 0.42 3.47 7.25
C PRO A 134 -0.08 4.14 5.96
N LEU A 135 -1.35 3.97 5.64
CA LEU A 135 -1.98 4.63 4.48
C LEU A 135 -1.90 6.16 4.60
N ALA A 136 -2.18 6.67 5.79
CA ALA A 136 -2.24 8.11 6.07
C ALA A 136 -1.71 8.40 7.48
N LEU A 137 -1.26 9.62 7.73
CA LEU A 137 -0.79 10.09 9.05
C LEU A 137 -1.82 10.99 9.74
N THR A 138 -2.82 11.49 9.01
CA THR A 138 -3.89 12.36 9.53
C THR A 138 -5.25 11.91 9.00
N TRP A 139 -6.31 12.27 9.72
CA TRP A 139 -7.68 12.01 9.30
C TRP A 139 -8.01 12.68 7.95
N ALA A 140 -7.56 13.92 7.74
CA ALA A 140 -7.77 14.63 6.48
C ALA A 140 -7.14 13.89 5.28
N GLN A 141 -5.92 13.35 5.45
CA GLN A 141 -5.29 12.52 4.42
C GLN A 141 -6.10 11.24 4.14
N LEU A 142 -6.61 10.59 5.19
CA LEU A 142 -7.43 9.39 5.04
C LEU A 142 -8.71 9.67 4.27
N GLU A 143 -9.41 10.75 4.61
CA GLU A 143 -10.63 11.19 3.92
C GLU A 143 -10.38 11.50 2.44
N THR A 144 -9.25 12.13 2.13
CA THR A 144 -8.84 12.40 0.73
C THR A 144 -8.67 11.10 -0.04
N VAL A 145 -7.92 10.13 0.51
CA VAL A 145 -7.71 8.85 -0.14
C VAL A 145 -9.01 8.04 -0.26
N GLU A 146 -9.85 8.04 0.78
CA GLU A 146 -11.15 7.36 0.74
C GLU A 146 -12.05 7.95 -0.38
N THR A 147 -12.06 9.26 -0.53
CA THR A 147 -12.82 9.94 -1.59
C THR A 147 -12.32 9.54 -2.97
N ALA A 148 -11.01 9.57 -3.19
CA ALA A 148 -10.40 9.14 -4.45
C ALA A 148 -10.72 7.67 -4.76
N TRP A 149 -10.62 6.78 -3.77
CA TRP A 149 -10.93 5.37 -3.92
C TRP A 149 -12.38 5.11 -4.32
N ARG A 150 -13.33 5.78 -3.66
CA ARG A 150 -14.76 5.65 -3.99
C ARG A 150 -15.08 6.11 -5.40
N SER A 151 -14.40 7.15 -5.86
CA SER A 151 -14.59 7.69 -7.20
C SER A 151 -13.93 6.86 -8.29
N ALA A 152 -12.80 6.22 -7.98
CA ALA A 152 -12.01 5.47 -8.95
C ALA A 152 -12.63 4.11 -9.34
N GLY A 153 -13.40 3.46 -8.45
CA GLY A 153 -13.91 2.11 -8.68
C GLY A 153 -12.78 1.07 -8.84
N ARG A 154 -11.66 1.27 -8.16
CA ARG A 154 -10.46 0.40 -8.23
C ARG A 154 -10.20 -0.32 -6.92
N VAL A 155 -9.48 -1.43 -6.98
CA VAL A 155 -9.00 -2.11 -5.78
C VAL A 155 -7.98 -1.22 -5.10
N ALA A 156 -8.12 -1.04 -3.78
CA ALA A 156 -7.10 -0.43 -2.94
C ALA A 156 -6.81 -1.34 -1.75
N MET A 157 -5.55 -1.69 -1.57
CA MET A 157 -5.08 -2.55 -0.48
C MET A 157 -3.99 -1.85 0.31
N VAL A 158 -4.08 -1.91 1.64
CA VAL A 158 -3.03 -1.45 2.56
C VAL A 158 -2.24 -2.65 3.08
N GLY A 159 -0.93 -2.55 3.08
CA GLY A 159 0.00 -3.61 3.45
C GLY A 159 0.01 -3.93 4.95
N PHE A 160 -1.12 -4.28 5.52
CA PHE A 160 -1.22 -4.80 6.90
C PHE A 160 -0.83 -6.28 6.95
N ASN A 161 0.41 -6.58 6.62
CA ASN A 161 0.95 -7.93 6.46
C ASN A 161 0.69 -8.85 7.67
N ARG A 162 0.67 -8.31 8.88
CA ARG A 162 0.43 -9.10 10.10
C ARG A 162 -1.01 -9.62 10.22
N SER A 163 -1.97 -9.05 9.52
CA SER A 163 -3.34 -9.59 9.48
C SER A 163 -3.41 -10.98 8.83
N HIS A 164 -2.43 -11.30 7.98
CA HIS A 164 -2.28 -12.60 7.31
C HIS A 164 -1.27 -13.54 8.00
N ALA A 165 -0.79 -13.18 9.18
CA ALA A 165 0.13 -14.06 9.92
C ALA A 165 -0.63 -15.29 10.47
N PRO A 166 -0.02 -16.51 10.45
CA PRO A 166 -0.69 -17.74 10.88
C PRO A 166 -1.30 -17.65 12.29
N LEU A 167 -0.63 -16.96 13.22
CA LEU A 167 -1.14 -16.75 14.57
C LEU A 167 -2.37 -15.84 14.59
N THR A 168 -2.40 -14.81 13.78
CA THR A 168 -3.54 -13.90 13.65
C THR A 168 -4.75 -14.65 13.07
N GLU A 169 -4.54 -15.40 12.00
CA GLU A 169 -5.59 -16.23 11.40
C GLU A 169 -6.12 -17.28 12.40
N ALA A 170 -5.25 -17.92 13.17
CA ALA A 170 -5.67 -18.89 14.18
C ALA A 170 -6.54 -18.27 15.29
N VAL A 171 -6.31 -17.01 15.64
CA VAL A 171 -7.14 -16.29 16.61
C VAL A 171 -8.49 -15.89 16.01
N LEU A 172 -8.50 -15.43 14.75
CA LEU A 172 -9.73 -14.98 14.07
C LEU A 172 -10.69 -16.12 13.69
N ARG A 173 -10.19 -17.37 13.62
CA ARG A 173 -11.01 -18.57 13.34
C ARG A 173 -11.69 -19.18 14.58
N ARG A 174 -11.45 -18.62 15.77
CA ARG A 174 -12.07 -19.04 17.04
C ARG A 174 -13.28 -18.20 17.38
#